data_2a506ebf305b2c8b4e42d707b4e77396
#
_entry.id   2a506ebf305b2c8b4e42d707b4e77396
#
_cell.length_a   1.000
_cell.length_b   1.000
_cell.length_c   1.000
_cell.angle_alpha   90.00
_cell.angle_beta   90.00
_cell.angle_gamma   90.00
#
_symmetry.space_group_name_H-M   'P 1'
#
loop_
_entity.id
_entity.type
_entity.pdbx_description
1 polymer ?
#
loop_
_entity_poly.entity_id
_entity_poly.type
_entity_poly.pdbx_seq_one_letter_code
_entity_poly.pdbx_strand_id
1 'polypeptide(L)'
;RIVKKGRISFGNVFPIGESLKRLEIGGALGCGELLRICKVLQNAGKVKAYGRHDTQEELCDCLDVYFEQLEPLFPLTAEIERCIQGEDEISDDASSTLKNIRRSIGHINDKVHATLTNLVNGSLRTYLQDPIITMRGDRYCVPVKAEYRSQVNGMIHDQSSTGSTL
;
A
#
# COMPACT_ATOMS: atom_id res chain seq x y z
N ARG A 1 20.77 35.32 -5.60
CA ARG A 1 20.31 34.12 -4.89
C ARG A 1 21.26 32.94 -5.02
N ILE A 2 21.66 32.52 -6.23
CA ILE A 2 22.56 31.37 -6.47
C ILE A 2 23.87 31.49 -5.68
N VAL A 3 24.46 32.65 -5.59
CA VAL A 3 25.74 32.91 -4.86
C VAL A 3 25.55 32.73 -3.34
N LYS A 4 24.39 33.11 -2.79
CA LYS A 4 24.09 33.01 -1.36
C LYS A 4 23.53 31.63 -0.96
N LYS A 5 22.57 31.11 -1.71
CA LYS A 5 21.77 29.89 -1.38
C LYS A 5 22.19 28.64 -2.17
N GLY A 6 23.17 28.79 -3.08
CA GLY A 6 23.56 27.69 -3.98
C GLY A 6 22.56 27.49 -5.13
N ARG A 7 22.73 26.38 -5.85
CA ARG A 7 21.85 26.02 -6.98
C ARG A 7 20.52 25.48 -6.45
N ILE A 8 19.42 25.93 -7.09
CA ILE A 8 18.09 25.35 -6.88
C ILE A 8 18.02 23.96 -7.54
N SER A 9 17.41 23.01 -6.85
CA SER A 9 17.06 21.71 -7.41
C SER A 9 15.54 21.63 -7.54
N PHE A 10 15.06 21.39 -8.75
CA PHE A 10 13.62 21.21 -9.02
C PHE A 10 13.18 19.75 -8.77
N GLY A 11 14.12 18.83 -8.48
CA GLY A 11 13.82 17.42 -8.30
C GLY A 11 13.19 16.79 -9.55
N ASN A 12 12.47 15.69 -9.38
CA ASN A 12 11.69 15.09 -10.46
C ASN A 12 10.35 15.82 -10.59
N VAL A 13 10.12 16.44 -11.73
CA VAL A 13 8.82 17.05 -12.08
C VAL A 13 8.06 16.07 -12.95
N PHE A 14 6.96 15.55 -12.45
CA PHE A 14 6.10 14.62 -13.17
C PHE A 14 5.03 15.38 -13.95
N PRO A 15 4.66 14.95 -15.18
CA PRO A 15 3.52 15.50 -15.88
C PRO A 15 2.23 15.02 -15.18
N ILE A 16 1.48 15.96 -14.60
CA ILE A 16 0.21 15.67 -13.88
C ILE A 16 -1.03 16.14 -14.64
N GLY A 17 -0.86 16.75 -15.83
CA GLY A 17 -1.95 17.37 -16.59
C GLY A 17 -3.08 16.40 -16.93
N GLU A 18 -2.78 15.18 -17.32
CA GLU A 18 -3.81 14.16 -17.64
C GLU A 18 -4.58 13.72 -16.38
N SER A 19 -3.91 13.62 -15.25
CA SER A 19 -4.56 13.33 -13.97
C SER A 19 -5.52 14.45 -13.55
N LEU A 20 -5.12 15.72 -13.73
CA LEU A 20 -5.99 16.87 -13.46
C LEU A 20 -7.21 16.89 -14.37
N LYS A 21 -7.04 16.70 -15.69
CA LYS A 21 -8.17 16.60 -16.63
C LYS A 21 -9.16 15.49 -16.24
N ARG A 22 -8.65 14.35 -15.76
CA ARG A 22 -9.51 13.26 -15.30
C ARG A 22 -10.31 13.65 -14.06
N LEU A 23 -9.73 14.37 -13.11
CA LEU A 23 -10.44 14.91 -11.96
C LEU A 23 -11.53 15.92 -12.36
N GLU A 24 -11.27 16.80 -13.33
CA GLU A 24 -12.23 17.80 -13.84
C GLU A 24 -13.51 17.14 -14.37
N ILE A 25 -13.41 15.96 -14.97
CA ILE A 25 -14.57 15.20 -15.46
C ILE A 25 -15.12 14.19 -14.42
N GLY A 26 -14.73 14.33 -13.15
CA GLY A 26 -15.23 13.48 -12.06
C GLY A 26 -14.59 12.10 -11.96
N GLY A 27 -13.47 11.85 -12.63
CA GLY A 27 -12.72 10.59 -12.53
C GLY A 27 -11.93 10.47 -11.23
N ALA A 28 -11.59 9.23 -10.83
CA ALA A 28 -10.74 8.95 -9.69
C ALA A 28 -9.28 8.76 -10.11
N LEU A 29 -8.35 9.04 -9.20
CA LEU A 29 -6.91 8.80 -9.37
C LEU A 29 -6.47 7.58 -8.58
N GLY A 30 -5.50 6.84 -9.13
CA GLY A 30 -4.82 5.75 -8.42
C GLY A 30 -3.75 6.26 -7.46
N CYS A 31 -3.28 5.38 -6.58
CA CYS A 31 -2.24 5.71 -5.59
C CYS A 31 -0.97 6.27 -6.25
N GLY A 32 -0.49 5.67 -7.33
CA GLY A 32 0.70 6.14 -8.05
C GLY A 32 0.53 7.54 -8.65
N GLU A 33 -0.67 7.91 -9.11
CA GLU A 33 -0.95 9.26 -9.61
C GLU A 33 -0.95 10.30 -8.48
N LEU A 34 -1.58 9.95 -7.34
CA LEU A 34 -1.59 10.80 -6.14
C LEU A 34 -0.18 11.01 -5.59
N LEU A 35 0.69 9.97 -5.59
CA LEU A 35 2.09 10.11 -5.20
C LEU A 35 2.88 11.01 -6.14
N ARG A 36 2.63 10.99 -7.45
CA ARG A 36 3.25 11.92 -8.41
C ARG A 36 2.83 13.35 -8.14
N ILE A 37 1.53 13.59 -7.91
CA ILE A 37 1.01 14.92 -7.53
C ILE A 37 1.67 15.38 -6.21
N CYS A 38 1.75 14.52 -5.22
CA CYS A 38 2.41 14.81 -3.95
C CYS A 38 3.86 15.25 -4.16
N LYS A 39 4.63 14.56 -5.01
CA LYS A 39 6.01 14.93 -5.36
C LYS A 39 6.11 16.30 -6.04
N VAL A 40 5.20 16.62 -6.95
CA VAL A 40 5.15 17.95 -7.59
C VAL A 40 4.88 19.04 -6.55
N LEU A 41 3.92 18.84 -5.65
CA LEU A 41 3.59 19.79 -4.58
C LEU A 41 4.75 19.96 -3.57
N GLN A 42 5.43 18.88 -3.20
CA GLN A 42 6.62 18.92 -2.36
C GLN A 42 7.75 19.72 -3.02
N ASN A 43 7.97 19.54 -4.32
CA ASN A 43 8.96 20.28 -5.07
C ASN A 43 8.57 21.77 -5.15
N ALA A 44 7.28 22.08 -5.37
CA ALA A 44 6.78 23.46 -5.32
C ALA A 44 7.07 24.12 -3.96
N GLY A 45 6.89 23.37 -2.85
CA GLY A 45 7.22 23.86 -1.51
C GLY A 45 8.71 24.17 -1.33
N LYS A 46 9.60 23.29 -1.82
CA LYS A 46 11.05 23.51 -1.79
C LYS A 46 11.45 24.73 -2.63
N VAL A 47 10.90 24.87 -3.81
CA VAL A 47 11.17 25.99 -4.72
C VAL A 47 10.66 27.30 -4.11
N LYS A 48 9.45 27.30 -3.55
CA LYS A 48 8.90 28.48 -2.84
C LYS A 48 9.78 28.88 -1.66
N ALA A 49 10.23 27.90 -0.86
CA ALA A 49 11.12 28.17 0.26
C ALA A 49 12.47 28.76 -0.18
N TYR A 50 13.04 28.25 -1.28
CA TYR A 50 14.26 28.83 -1.86
C TYR A 50 14.05 30.29 -2.31
N GLY A 51 12.87 30.62 -2.84
CA GLY A 51 12.49 31.97 -3.27
C GLY A 51 12.38 32.99 -2.12
N ARG A 52 12.20 32.59 -0.86
CA ARG A 52 12.06 33.51 0.25
C ARG A 52 13.33 34.32 0.46
N HIS A 53 13.16 35.62 0.81
CA HIS A 53 14.25 36.47 1.21
C HIS A 53 14.69 36.13 2.67
N ASP A 54 16.00 36.18 2.92
CA ASP A 54 16.53 35.89 4.27
C ASP A 54 16.45 37.12 5.19
N THR A 55 16.44 38.31 4.60
CA THR A 55 16.32 39.59 5.31
C THR A 55 15.34 40.53 4.62
N GLN A 56 14.73 41.44 5.35
CA GLN A 56 13.82 42.46 4.78
C GLN A 56 14.54 43.51 3.89
N GLU A 57 15.87 43.58 3.99
CA GLU A 57 16.70 44.51 3.22
C GLU A 57 17.06 43.96 1.80
N GLU A 58 16.75 42.70 1.52
CA GLU A 58 17.00 42.15 0.18
C GLU A 58 16.03 42.77 -0.83
N LEU A 59 16.60 43.30 -1.89
CA LEU A 59 15.82 43.87 -3.01
C LEU A 59 15.02 42.75 -3.71
N CYS A 60 13.72 43.00 -3.91
CA CYS A 60 12.88 42.17 -4.71
C CYS A 60 13.38 42.10 -6.15
N ASP A 61 13.35 40.90 -6.74
CA ASP A 61 13.72 40.70 -8.14
C ASP A 61 12.52 40.19 -8.96
N CYS A 62 12.70 40.13 -10.28
CA CYS A 62 11.62 39.72 -11.21
C CYS A 62 11.19 38.22 -11.01
N LEU A 63 11.93 37.43 -10.27
CA LEU A 63 11.62 36.04 -10.00
C LEU A 63 10.72 35.87 -8.76
N ASP A 64 10.62 36.87 -7.90
CA ASP A 64 9.81 36.80 -6.68
C ASP A 64 8.36 36.47 -6.99
N VAL A 65 7.79 37.10 -8.01
CA VAL A 65 6.41 36.86 -8.45
C VAL A 65 6.18 35.39 -8.79
N TYR A 66 7.13 34.71 -9.43
CA TYR A 66 7.01 33.28 -9.76
C TYR A 66 7.11 32.39 -8.54
N PHE A 67 7.97 32.72 -7.57
CA PHE A 67 8.06 31.94 -6.34
C PHE A 67 6.81 32.11 -5.46
N GLU A 68 6.23 33.31 -5.42
CA GLU A 68 5.01 33.61 -4.67
C GLU A 68 3.78 32.89 -5.22
N GLN A 69 3.68 32.73 -6.53
CA GLN A 69 2.57 32.03 -7.20
C GLN A 69 2.54 30.53 -6.93
N LEU A 70 3.61 29.95 -6.42
CA LEU A 70 3.63 28.51 -6.10
C LEU A 70 2.76 28.22 -4.88
N GLU A 71 1.82 27.30 -5.02
CA GLU A 71 0.91 26.82 -3.96
C GLU A 71 1.23 25.36 -3.61
N PRO A 72 2.04 25.08 -2.60
CA PRO A 72 2.50 23.72 -2.26
C PRO A 72 1.43 22.83 -1.62
N LEU A 73 0.28 23.39 -1.22
CA LEU A 73 -0.85 22.69 -0.62
C LEU A 73 -0.42 21.68 0.47
N PHE A 74 0.34 22.13 1.46
CA PHE A 74 0.88 21.27 2.52
C PHE A 74 -0.14 20.35 3.22
N PRO A 75 -1.39 20.78 3.51
CA PRO A 75 -2.38 19.88 4.09
C PRO A 75 -2.71 18.70 3.17
N LEU A 76 -2.77 18.93 1.84
CA LEU A 76 -3.03 17.89 0.86
C LEU A 76 -1.85 16.91 0.74
N THR A 77 -0.61 17.43 0.70
CA THR A 77 0.57 16.57 0.66
C THR A 77 0.66 15.68 1.88
N ALA A 78 0.44 16.24 3.08
CA ALA A 78 0.43 15.49 4.33
C ALA A 78 -0.65 14.40 4.35
N GLU A 79 -1.83 14.68 3.83
CA GLU A 79 -2.93 13.72 3.77
C GLU A 79 -2.63 12.57 2.78
N ILE A 80 -2.06 12.88 1.62
CA ILE A 80 -1.62 11.85 0.64
C ILE A 80 -0.55 10.96 1.27
N GLU A 81 0.46 11.52 1.91
CA GLU A 81 1.54 10.77 2.57
C GLU A 81 1.05 9.91 3.73
N ARG A 82 0.06 10.40 4.48
CA ARG A 82 -0.56 9.65 5.57
C ARG A 82 -1.33 8.44 5.05
N CYS A 83 -2.02 8.59 3.91
CA CYS A 83 -2.91 7.57 3.38
C CYS A 83 -2.22 6.57 2.46
N ILE A 84 -1.16 6.96 1.74
CA ILE A 84 -0.57 6.16 0.67
C ILE A 84 0.90 5.89 0.97
N GLN A 85 1.24 4.60 1.15
CA GLN A 85 2.60 4.16 1.42
C GLN A 85 3.36 3.70 0.16
N GLY A 86 2.63 3.31 -0.88
CA GLY A 86 3.18 2.83 -2.14
C GLY A 86 2.18 2.91 -3.30
N GLU A 87 2.60 2.56 -4.50
CA GLU A 87 1.75 2.64 -5.69
C GLU A 87 0.51 1.76 -5.60
N ASP A 88 0.58 0.65 -4.85
CA ASP A 88 -0.51 -0.30 -4.63
C ASP A 88 -0.83 -0.48 -3.14
N GLU A 89 -0.31 0.40 -2.29
CA GLU A 89 -0.43 0.23 -0.84
C GLU A 89 -1.07 1.45 -0.16
N ILE A 90 -2.24 1.21 0.44
CA ILE A 90 -2.95 2.18 1.27
C ILE A 90 -2.67 1.85 2.74
N SER A 91 -2.25 2.86 3.50
CA SER A 91 -1.98 2.77 4.93
C SER A 91 -3.22 2.36 5.73
N ASP A 92 -3.04 1.61 6.80
CA ASP A 92 -4.11 1.33 7.77
C ASP A 92 -4.65 2.60 8.40
N ASP A 93 -3.82 3.63 8.52
CA ASP A 93 -4.20 4.92 9.10
C ASP A 93 -4.97 5.82 8.12
N ALA A 94 -5.15 5.41 6.86
CA ALA A 94 -5.96 6.12 5.88
C ALA A 94 -7.44 6.21 6.31
N SER A 95 -7.96 5.13 6.95
CA SER A 95 -9.33 5.08 7.44
C SER A 95 -9.45 4.16 8.65
N SER A 96 -10.15 4.61 9.68
CA SER A 96 -10.46 3.76 10.85
C SER A 96 -11.27 2.51 10.46
N THR A 97 -12.14 2.63 9.48
CA THR A 97 -12.91 1.51 8.94
C THR A 97 -11.99 0.48 8.26
N LEU A 98 -11.07 0.92 7.40
CA LEU A 98 -10.10 0.05 6.74
C LEU A 98 -9.23 -0.68 7.77
N LYS A 99 -8.70 0.04 8.75
CA LYS A 99 -7.90 -0.53 9.85
C LYS A 99 -8.67 -1.62 10.61
N ASN A 100 -9.94 -1.37 10.93
CA ASN A 100 -10.79 -2.32 11.65
C ASN A 100 -11.09 -3.56 10.80
N ILE A 101 -11.38 -3.39 9.50
CA ILE A 101 -11.61 -4.50 8.58
C ILE A 101 -10.35 -5.37 8.45
N ARG A 102 -9.19 -4.78 8.22
CA ARG A 102 -7.92 -5.52 8.12
C ARG A 102 -7.59 -6.27 9.39
N ARG A 103 -7.80 -5.63 10.56
CA ARG A 103 -7.64 -6.30 11.86
C ARG A 103 -8.59 -7.48 12.01
N SER A 104 -9.86 -7.33 11.62
CA SER A 104 -10.83 -8.42 11.67
C SER A 104 -10.45 -9.59 10.76
N ILE A 105 -9.96 -9.30 9.56
CA ILE A 105 -9.43 -10.33 8.64
C ILE A 105 -8.26 -11.08 9.28
N GLY A 106 -7.30 -10.35 9.88
CA GLY A 106 -6.18 -10.95 10.61
C GLY A 106 -6.66 -11.90 11.71
N HIS A 107 -7.56 -11.44 12.59
CA HIS A 107 -8.10 -12.28 13.66
C HIS A 107 -8.84 -13.53 13.16
N ILE A 108 -9.58 -13.41 12.04
CA ILE A 108 -10.27 -14.56 11.45
C ILE A 108 -9.23 -15.56 10.92
N ASN A 109 -8.22 -15.10 10.20
CA ASN A 109 -7.14 -15.96 9.70
C ASN A 109 -6.41 -16.68 10.85
N ASP A 110 -6.07 -15.97 11.92
CA ASP A 110 -5.44 -16.57 13.09
C ASP A 110 -6.32 -17.65 13.73
N LYS A 111 -7.63 -17.38 13.83
CA LYS A 111 -8.60 -18.35 14.36
C LYS A 111 -8.73 -19.57 13.47
N VAL A 112 -8.77 -19.41 12.16
CA VAL A 112 -8.79 -20.51 11.19
C VAL A 112 -7.52 -21.35 11.33
N HIS A 113 -6.36 -20.71 11.36
CA HIS A 113 -5.08 -21.40 11.51
C HIS A 113 -4.99 -22.17 12.82
N ALA A 114 -5.39 -21.56 13.95
CA ALA A 114 -5.42 -22.23 15.25
C ALA A 114 -6.36 -23.45 15.27
N THR A 115 -7.54 -23.31 14.65
CA THR A 115 -8.52 -24.41 14.54
C THR A 115 -7.95 -25.56 13.72
N LEU A 116 -7.33 -25.27 12.58
CA LEU A 116 -6.68 -26.29 11.75
C LEU A 116 -5.49 -26.95 12.46
N THR A 117 -4.68 -26.18 13.17
CA THR A 117 -3.58 -26.73 13.98
C THR A 117 -4.08 -27.71 15.03
N ASN A 118 -5.17 -27.39 15.71
CA ASN A 118 -5.77 -28.31 16.68
C ASN A 118 -6.33 -29.58 16.03
N LEU A 119 -6.96 -29.46 14.85
CA LEU A 119 -7.47 -30.62 14.09
C LEU A 119 -6.32 -31.50 13.59
N VAL A 120 -5.29 -30.94 13.03
CA VAL A 120 -4.13 -31.66 12.47
C VAL A 120 -3.34 -32.38 13.56
N ASN A 121 -3.19 -31.81 14.74
CA ASN A 121 -2.50 -32.41 15.87
C ASN A 121 -3.42 -33.32 16.72
N GLY A 122 -4.72 -33.21 16.55
CA GLY A 122 -5.73 -33.96 17.29
C GLY A 122 -6.46 -35.01 16.43
N SER A 123 -7.72 -34.75 16.13
CA SER A 123 -8.64 -35.73 15.53
C SER A 123 -8.25 -36.21 14.12
N LEU A 124 -7.58 -35.36 13.34
CA LEU A 124 -7.17 -35.73 11.98
C LEU A 124 -5.78 -36.40 11.91
N ARG A 125 -5.01 -36.38 13.00
CA ARG A 125 -3.62 -36.83 13.01
C ARG A 125 -3.37 -38.18 12.36
N THR A 126 -4.22 -39.16 12.62
CA THR A 126 -4.10 -40.53 12.08
C THR A 126 -4.39 -40.65 10.61
N TYR A 127 -5.21 -39.72 10.07
CA TYR A 127 -5.64 -39.71 8.67
C TYR A 127 -4.69 -38.93 7.78
N LEU A 128 -3.79 -38.10 8.36
CA LEU A 128 -2.87 -37.28 7.59
C LEU A 128 -1.58 -38.02 7.26
N GLN A 129 -1.03 -37.75 6.08
CA GLN A 129 0.31 -38.20 5.71
C GLN A 129 1.36 -37.53 6.60
N ASP A 130 1.24 -36.18 6.70
CA ASP A 130 2.06 -35.34 7.55
C ASP A 130 1.16 -34.32 8.28
N PRO A 131 1.48 -33.95 9.54
CA PRO A 131 0.70 -32.98 10.31
C PRO A 131 1.07 -31.53 9.93
N ILE A 132 0.97 -31.22 8.65
CA ILE A 132 1.30 -29.90 8.12
C ILE A 132 0.06 -29.23 7.52
N ILE A 133 0.04 -27.91 7.63
CA ILE A 133 -0.96 -27.08 6.97
C ILE A 133 -0.26 -26.34 5.83
N THR A 134 -0.78 -26.46 4.63
CA THR A 134 -0.26 -25.79 3.42
C THR A 134 -1.30 -24.84 2.85
N MET A 135 -0.85 -23.90 2.03
CA MET A 135 -1.74 -23.01 1.27
C MET A 135 -1.75 -23.42 -0.21
N ARG A 136 -2.93 -23.55 -0.77
CA ARG A 136 -3.14 -23.81 -2.21
C ARG A 136 -4.25 -22.88 -2.72
N GLY A 137 -3.90 -21.93 -3.60
CA GLY A 137 -4.86 -20.99 -4.17
C GLY A 137 -5.72 -20.30 -3.10
N ASP A 138 -5.12 -19.61 -2.14
CA ASP A 138 -5.76 -18.90 -1.02
C ASP A 138 -6.61 -19.76 -0.07
N ARG A 139 -6.42 -21.09 -0.10
CA ARG A 139 -7.09 -22.02 0.83
C ARG A 139 -6.09 -22.80 1.64
N TYR A 140 -6.43 -23.03 2.90
CA TYR A 140 -5.67 -23.95 3.74
C TYR A 140 -5.98 -25.38 3.36
N CYS A 141 -4.95 -26.18 3.13
CA CYS A 141 -5.03 -27.61 2.78
C CYS A 141 -4.20 -28.43 3.74
N VAL A 142 -4.63 -29.67 3.93
CA VAL A 142 -3.92 -30.68 4.71
C VAL A 142 -3.74 -31.95 3.89
N PRO A 143 -2.59 -32.66 3.98
CA PRO A 143 -2.31 -33.85 3.19
C PRO A 143 -2.98 -35.07 3.82
N VAL A 144 -4.10 -35.53 3.24
CA VAL A 144 -4.85 -36.71 3.70
C VAL A 144 -4.38 -37.94 2.96
N LYS A 145 -4.15 -39.07 3.67
CA LYS A 145 -3.87 -40.36 3.05
C LYS A 145 -5.10 -40.81 2.24
N ALA A 146 -4.90 -41.28 1.02
CA ALA A 146 -5.99 -41.60 0.09
C ALA A 146 -6.97 -42.63 0.67
N GLU A 147 -6.50 -43.58 1.49
CA GLU A 147 -7.30 -44.59 2.18
C GLU A 147 -8.34 -44.04 3.17
N TYR A 148 -8.09 -42.82 3.71
CA TYR A 148 -8.99 -42.16 4.67
C TYR A 148 -9.84 -41.05 4.06
N ARG A 149 -9.92 -40.98 2.74
CA ARG A 149 -10.70 -39.96 2.01
C ARG A 149 -12.14 -39.80 2.52
N SER A 150 -12.80 -40.94 2.79
CA SER A 150 -14.22 -40.97 3.22
C SER A 150 -14.39 -40.51 4.70
N GLN A 151 -13.33 -40.47 5.48
CA GLN A 151 -13.36 -40.14 6.90
C GLN A 151 -13.05 -38.68 7.18
N VAL A 152 -12.49 -37.97 6.22
CA VAL A 152 -12.17 -36.55 6.32
C VAL A 152 -13.11 -35.74 5.43
N ASN A 153 -13.99 -34.96 6.06
CA ASN A 153 -14.89 -34.08 5.32
C ASN A 153 -14.11 -32.88 4.79
N GLY A 154 -14.02 -32.76 3.48
CA GLY A 154 -13.30 -31.68 2.83
C GLY A 154 -13.44 -31.74 1.32
N MET A 155 -12.97 -30.69 0.66
CA MET A 155 -12.88 -30.61 -0.80
C MET A 155 -11.45 -30.98 -1.20
N ILE A 156 -11.32 -31.89 -2.16
CA ILE A 156 -10.02 -32.26 -2.72
C ILE A 156 -9.58 -31.14 -3.66
N HIS A 157 -8.40 -30.58 -3.39
CA HIS A 157 -7.78 -29.55 -4.21
C HIS A 157 -6.73 -30.10 -5.17
N ASP A 158 -6.04 -31.15 -4.75
CA ASP A 158 -4.94 -31.72 -5.50
C ASP A 158 -4.73 -33.18 -5.07
N GLN A 159 -3.98 -33.93 -5.87
CA GLN A 159 -3.61 -35.31 -5.58
C GLN A 159 -2.14 -35.51 -5.93
N SER A 160 -1.42 -36.28 -5.09
CA SER A 160 -0.03 -36.63 -5.39
C SER A 160 0.08 -37.45 -6.68
N SER A 161 1.21 -37.34 -7.38
CA SER A 161 1.47 -38.08 -8.62
C SER A 161 1.36 -39.60 -8.47
N THR A 162 1.57 -40.12 -7.26
CA THR A 162 1.42 -41.53 -6.91
C THR A 162 -0.01 -41.91 -6.50
N GLY A 163 -0.91 -40.93 -6.34
CA GLY A 163 -2.27 -41.14 -5.86
C GLY A 163 -2.38 -41.50 -4.36
N SER A 164 -1.30 -41.47 -3.61
CA SER A 164 -1.28 -41.91 -2.19
C SER A 164 -1.72 -40.81 -1.21
N THR A 165 -1.73 -39.54 -1.65
CA THR A 165 -2.12 -38.37 -0.83
C THR A 165 -3.07 -37.46 -1.61
N LEU A 166 -4.07 -36.94 -0.92
CA LEU A 166 -5.06 -36.00 -1.41
C LEU A 166 -4.93 -34.66 -0.74
#